data_0e798193a61da5413637c2b92bce6278
#
_entry.id   0e798193a61da5413637c2b92bce6278
#
_cell.length_a   1.000
_cell.length_b   1.000
_cell.length_c   1.000
_cell.angle_alpha   90.00
_cell.angle_beta   90.00
_cell.angle_gamma   90.00
#
_symmetry.space_group_name_H-M   'P 1'
#
loop_
_entity.id
_entity.type
_entity.pdbx_description
1 polymer ?
#
loop_
_entity_poly.entity_id
_entity_poly.type
_entity_poly.pdbx_seq_one_letter_code
_entity_poly.pdbx_strand_id
1 'polypeptide(L)'
;MSCKKVAEFQNEFSKRFEIKHSHMVNSGSSANLVMITALKKHLGWKDNDEVIVSPVGFPTTIAPLVQNQLKPIFIDIELHQIKLICLC
;
A
#
# COMPACT_ATOMS: atom_id res chain seq x y z
N MET A 1 -25.19 4.24 2.77
CA MET A 1 -24.09 3.58 2.04
C MET A 1 -24.45 2.14 1.78
N SER A 2 -24.39 1.71 0.54
CA SER A 2 -24.82 0.37 0.17
C SER A 2 -23.69 -0.65 0.39
N CYS A 3 -23.58 -1.19 1.58
CA CYS A 3 -22.61 -2.22 1.92
C CYS A 3 -22.76 -3.47 1.04
N LYS A 4 -23.96 -3.70 0.53
CA LYS A 4 -24.27 -4.86 -0.31
C LYS A 4 -23.55 -4.81 -1.67
N LYS A 5 -23.57 -3.65 -2.34
CA LYS A 5 -22.86 -3.47 -3.62
C LYS A 5 -21.35 -3.50 -3.46
N VAL A 6 -20.85 -2.96 -2.37
CA VAL A 6 -19.43 -3.02 -2.04
C VAL A 6 -18.99 -4.48 -1.86
N ALA A 7 -19.76 -5.25 -1.09
CA ALA A 7 -19.45 -6.66 -0.88
C ALA A 7 -19.49 -7.46 -2.18
N GLU A 8 -20.49 -7.21 -3.05
CA GLU A 8 -20.58 -7.84 -4.36
C GLU A 8 -19.37 -7.54 -5.22
N PHE A 9 -18.95 -6.27 -5.27
CA PHE A 9 -17.77 -5.87 -6.04
C PHE A 9 -16.51 -6.53 -5.51
N GLN A 10 -16.31 -6.54 -4.21
CA GLN A 10 -15.15 -7.19 -3.59
C GLN A 10 -15.09 -8.68 -3.93
N ASN A 11 -16.21 -9.37 -3.87
CA ASN A 11 -16.28 -10.79 -4.20
C ASN A 11 -15.98 -11.06 -5.68
N GLU A 12 -16.54 -10.28 -6.59
CA GLU A 12 -16.30 -10.42 -8.03
C GLU A 12 -14.84 -10.09 -8.38
N PHE A 13 -14.29 -9.06 -7.77
CA PHE A 13 -12.88 -8.68 -7.95
C PHE A 13 -11.95 -9.82 -7.49
N SER A 14 -12.21 -10.38 -6.32
CA SER A 14 -11.43 -11.49 -5.78
C SER A 14 -11.46 -12.70 -6.69
N LYS A 15 -12.63 -13.04 -7.22
CA LYS A 15 -12.79 -14.15 -8.15
C LYS A 15 -12.04 -13.92 -9.47
N ARG A 16 -12.16 -12.71 -10.01
CA ARG A 16 -11.58 -12.39 -11.32
C ARG A 16 -10.06 -12.40 -11.30
N PHE A 17 -9.46 -11.98 -10.21
CA PHE A 17 -8.00 -11.91 -10.06
C PHE A 17 -7.42 -13.05 -9.24
N GLU A 18 -8.24 -14.04 -8.92
CA GLU A 18 -7.82 -15.25 -8.18
C GLU A 18 -7.12 -14.92 -6.86
N ILE A 19 -7.61 -13.90 -6.15
CA ILE A 19 -7.12 -13.53 -4.83
C ILE A 19 -8.17 -13.89 -3.78
N LYS A 20 -7.70 -14.12 -2.56
CA LYS A 20 -8.56 -14.62 -1.49
C LYS A 20 -9.50 -13.57 -0.93
N HIS A 21 -8.98 -12.37 -0.72
CA HIS A 21 -9.73 -11.26 -0.13
C HIS A 21 -9.43 -9.95 -0.85
N SER A 22 -10.45 -9.12 -0.96
CA SER A 22 -10.34 -7.76 -1.50
C SER A 22 -11.08 -6.80 -0.59
N HIS A 23 -10.58 -5.59 -0.45
CA HIS A 23 -11.19 -4.55 0.37
C HIS A 23 -11.23 -3.23 -0.38
N MET A 24 -12.41 -2.62 -0.47
CA MET A 24 -12.59 -1.32 -1.11
C MET A 24 -12.31 -0.18 -0.15
N VAL A 25 -11.66 0.83 -0.68
CA VAL A 25 -11.40 2.10 0.00
C VAL A 25 -11.78 3.26 -0.93
N ASN A 26 -11.82 4.46 -0.38
CA ASN A 26 -12.29 5.63 -1.14
C ASN A 26 -11.25 6.23 -2.09
N SER A 27 -9.99 5.87 -1.97
CA SER A 27 -8.91 6.41 -2.80
C SER A 27 -7.66 5.53 -2.76
N GLY A 28 -6.73 5.75 -3.69
CA GLY A 28 -5.42 5.10 -3.68
C GLY A 28 -4.60 5.48 -2.46
N SER A 29 -4.73 6.72 -1.99
CA SER A 29 -4.04 7.17 -0.75
C SER A 29 -4.52 6.38 0.47
N SER A 30 -5.83 6.17 0.59
CA SER A 30 -6.40 5.34 1.65
C SER A 30 -5.97 3.88 1.51
N ALA A 31 -5.88 3.38 0.27
CA ALA A 31 -5.41 2.02 0.01
C ALA A 31 -3.98 1.82 0.50
N ASN A 32 -3.08 2.76 0.21
CA ASN A 32 -1.69 2.71 0.68
C ASN A 32 -1.61 2.73 2.20
N LEU A 33 -2.38 3.59 2.84
CA LEU A 33 -2.41 3.68 4.30
C LEU A 33 -2.89 2.37 4.94
N VAL A 34 -3.99 1.81 4.44
CA VAL A 34 -4.53 0.55 4.94
C VAL A 34 -3.55 -0.59 4.72
N MET A 35 -2.91 -0.64 3.55
CA MET A 35 -1.93 -1.67 3.21
C MET A 35 -0.74 -1.65 4.18
N ILE A 36 -0.13 -0.50 4.39
CA ILE A 36 1.04 -0.36 5.26
C ILE A 36 0.66 -0.66 6.72
N THR A 37 -0.48 -0.15 7.18
CA THR A 37 -0.96 -0.40 8.54
C THR A 37 -1.19 -1.89 8.78
N ALA A 38 -1.81 -2.57 7.82
CA ALA A 38 -2.09 -4.00 7.90
C ALA A 38 -0.79 -4.83 7.88
N LEU A 39 0.16 -4.47 7.04
CA LEU A 39 1.45 -5.15 6.96
C LEU A 39 2.25 -4.99 8.24
N LYS A 40 2.30 -3.77 8.78
CA LYS A 40 2.98 -3.52 10.05
C LYS A 40 2.43 -4.40 11.15
N LYS A 41 1.11 -4.47 11.24
CA LYS A 41 0.44 -5.26 12.28
C LYS A 41 0.61 -6.77 12.06
N HIS A 42 0.45 -7.23 10.84
CA HIS A 42 0.51 -8.65 10.50
C HIS A 42 1.93 -9.23 10.60
N LEU A 43 2.92 -8.50 10.12
CA LEU A 43 4.31 -8.93 10.10
C LEU A 43 5.07 -8.56 11.38
N GLY A 44 4.42 -7.85 12.30
CA GLY A 44 5.02 -7.47 13.57
C GLY A 44 6.12 -6.42 13.44
N TRP A 45 6.02 -5.54 12.45
CA TRP A 45 6.98 -4.45 12.31
C TRP A 45 6.92 -3.49 13.50
N LYS A 46 8.07 -3.03 13.92
CA LYS A 46 8.19 -2.14 15.07
C LYS A 46 8.32 -0.69 14.61
N ASP A 47 8.07 0.23 15.53
CA ASP A 47 8.30 1.65 15.28
C ASP A 47 9.77 1.88 14.91
N ASN A 48 10.00 2.79 13.97
CA ASN A 48 11.31 3.12 13.40
C ASN A 48 11.94 2.02 12.53
N ASP A 49 11.21 0.97 12.19
CA ASP A 49 11.67 0.02 11.19
C ASP A 49 11.84 0.73 9.84
N GLU A 50 12.87 0.34 9.11
CA GLU A 50 13.25 0.99 7.86
C GLU A 50 12.52 0.37 6.68
N VAL A 51 12.01 1.22 5.78
CA VAL A 51 11.35 0.79 4.54
C VAL A 51 12.03 1.50 3.36
N ILE A 52 12.44 0.74 2.38
CA ILE A 52 13.08 1.26 1.17
C ILE A 52 12.00 1.85 0.26
N VAL A 53 12.20 3.09 -0.17
CA VAL A 53 11.29 3.80 -1.07
C VAL A 53 12.07 4.57 -2.13
N SER A 54 11.43 4.80 -3.28
CA SER A 54 11.95 5.68 -4.31
C SER A 54 11.58 7.13 -4.01
N PRO A 55 12.49 8.10 -4.25
CA PRO A 55 12.14 9.51 -4.13
C PRO A 55 11.23 9.99 -5.26
N VAL A 56 11.10 9.21 -6.32
CA VAL A 56 10.24 9.53 -7.46
C VAL A 56 8.88 8.92 -7.25
N GLY A 57 7.86 9.75 -7.00
CA GLY A 57 6.50 9.31 -6.80
C GLY A 57 5.66 10.35 -6.07
N PHE A 58 4.43 9.98 -5.79
CA PHE A 58 3.51 10.86 -5.05
C PHE A 58 3.78 10.82 -3.56
N PRO A 59 3.50 11.93 -2.85
CA PRO A 59 3.61 11.96 -1.38
C PRO A 59 2.80 10.89 -0.67
N THR A 60 1.73 10.40 -1.30
CA THR A 60 0.86 9.36 -0.76
C THR A 60 1.53 7.99 -0.64
N THR A 61 2.69 7.80 -1.27
CA THR A 61 3.51 6.59 -1.11
C THR A 61 4.33 6.64 0.18
N ILE A 62 4.74 7.82 0.61
CA ILE A 62 5.62 8.03 1.77
C ILE A 62 4.83 8.34 3.03
N ALA A 63 3.75 9.12 2.91
CA ALA A 63 2.95 9.54 4.06
C ALA A 63 2.46 8.38 4.93
N PRO A 64 1.98 7.24 4.39
CA PRO A 64 1.57 6.12 5.22
C PRO A 64 2.70 5.54 6.07
N LEU A 65 3.94 5.58 5.57
CA LEU A 65 5.11 5.11 6.32
C LEU A 65 5.34 5.98 7.54
N VAL A 66 5.31 7.30 7.36
CA VAL A 66 5.48 8.26 8.45
C VAL A 66 4.33 8.15 9.46
N GLN A 67 3.08 8.02 8.98
CA GLN A 67 1.91 7.88 9.83
C GLN A 67 1.95 6.61 10.68
N ASN A 68 2.58 5.55 10.18
CA ASN A 68 2.78 4.30 10.92
C ASN A 68 4.10 4.27 11.69
N GLN A 69 4.78 5.41 11.82
CA GLN A 69 6.05 5.54 12.55
C GLN A 69 7.16 4.66 11.98
N LEU A 70 7.11 4.39 10.69
CA LEU A 70 8.17 3.72 9.96
C LEU A 70 9.15 4.74 9.40
N LYS A 71 10.38 4.30 9.16
CA LYS A 71 11.43 5.17 8.66
C LYS A 71 11.66 4.93 7.18
N PRO A 72 11.29 5.87 6.28
CA PRO A 72 11.57 5.70 4.87
C PRO A 72 13.05 5.90 4.56
N ILE A 73 13.60 4.98 3.81
CA ILE A 73 14.98 5.06 3.30
C ILE A 73 14.90 5.26 1.80
N PHE A 74 15.35 6.43 1.34
CA PHE A 74 15.30 6.79 -0.07
C PHE A 74 16.48 6.19 -0.83
N ILE A 75 16.18 5.53 -1.93
CA ILE A 75 17.17 4.94 -2.83
C ILE A 75 16.97 5.54 -4.20
N ASP A 76 18.07 5.98 -4.83
CA ASP A 76 18.05 6.52 -6.18
C ASP A 76 17.60 5.47 -7.20
N ILE A 77 16.94 5.96 -8.24
CA ILE A 77 16.55 5.15 -9.39
C ILE A 77 17.59 5.25 -10.47
N GLU A 78 17.84 4.17 -11.20
CA GLU A 78 18.61 4.21 -12.43
C GLU A 78 17.70 4.62 -13.59
N LEU A 79 18.10 5.64 -14.33
CA LEU A 79 17.34 6.15 -15.48
C LEU A 79 17.19 5.13 -16.61
N HIS A 80 18.05 4.11 -16.65
CA HIS A 80 18.03 3.06 -17.67
C HIS A 80 17.22 1.84 -17.29
N GLN A 81 16.95 1.67 -16.02
CA GLN A 81 16.19 0.54 -15.51
C GLN A 81 15.22 1.05 -14.45
N ILE A 82 14.10 1.57 -14.92
CA ILE A 82 13.00 1.89 -14.02
C ILE A 82 12.38 0.57 -13.56
N LYS A 83 13.07 -0.13 -12.70
CA LYS A 83 12.46 -1.19 -11.89
C LYS A 83 11.92 -0.52 -10.65
N LEU A 84 10.78 0.10 -10.80
CA LEU A 84 9.99 0.54 -9.68
C LEU A 84 9.53 -0.69 -8.93
N ILE A 85 10.14 -0.93 -7.79
CA ILE A 85 9.43 -1.67 -6.75
C ILE A 85 8.39 -0.69 -6.25
N CYS A 86 7.31 -0.58 -7.00
CA CYS A 86 6.19 0.24 -6.63
C CYS A 86 5.41 -0.51 -5.57
N LEU A 87 5.42 0.02 -4.37
CA LEU A 87 4.42 -0.27 -3.37
C LEU A 87 3.14 0.50 -3.72
N CYS A 88 2.57 0.23 -4.86
CA CYS A 88 1.27 0.76 -5.23
C CYS A 88 0.39 -0.39 -5.63
#